data_e4a988cf6c0cc0b8ccd95f7967441e05
#
_entry.id   e4a988cf6c0cc0b8ccd95f7967441e05
#
_cell.length_a   1.000
_cell.length_b   1.000
_cell.length_c   1.000
_cell.angle_alpha   90.00
_cell.angle_beta   90.00
_cell.angle_gamma   90.00
#
_symmetry.space_group_name_H-M   'P 1'
#
loop_
_entity.id
_entity.type
_entity.pdbx_description
1 polymer ?
#
loop_
_entity_poly.entity_id
_entity_poly.type
_entity_poly.pdbx_seq_one_letter_code
_entity_poly.pdbx_strand_id
1 'polypeptide(L)'
;MNDLELYREQLAECDDRIIDALVERNSIIEKIMAYKEEYGIPILQPQQEKKQNRQLKEKLQDNRYEKEIEDVFHCIVRNSKRIQAQKLFSYNIIMIGFM
;
A
#
# COMPACT_ATOMS: atom_id res chain seq x y z
N MET A 1 -5.80 -31.36 -19.06
CA MET A 1 -4.92 -30.35 -18.45
C MET A 1 -3.99 -31.05 -17.48
N ASN A 2 -2.68 -30.80 -17.56
CA ASN A 2 -1.77 -31.38 -16.59
C ASN A 2 -1.74 -30.52 -15.29
N ASP A 3 -1.13 -31.07 -14.26
CA ASP A 3 -1.10 -30.42 -12.95
C ASP A 3 -0.35 -29.08 -12.98
N LEU A 4 0.69 -28.97 -13.78
CA LEU A 4 1.45 -27.72 -13.92
C LEU A 4 0.59 -26.60 -14.51
N GLU A 5 -0.19 -26.90 -15.54
CA GLU A 5 -1.10 -25.93 -16.15
C GLU A 5 -2.19 -25.50 -15.16
N LEU A 6 -2.73 -26.45 -14.39
CA LEU A 6 -3.71 -26.16 -13.33
C LEU A 6 -3.13 -25.23 -12.29
N TYR A 7 -1.92 -25.49 -11.82
CA TYR A 7 -1.26 -24.66 -10.80
C TYR A 7 -0.94 -23.25 -11.35
N ARG A 8 -0.58 -23.15 -12.62
CA ARG A 8 -0.36 -21.84 -13.28
C ARG A 8 -1.65 -21.03 -13.38
N GLU A 9 -2.77 -21.67 -13.66
CA GLU A 9 -4.07 -21.00 -13.65
C GLU A 9 -4.46 -20.51 -12.26
N GLN A 10 -4.24 -21.35 -11.25
CA GLN A 10 -4.48 -20.97 -9.85
C GLN A 10 -3.59 -19.79 -9.44
N LEU A 11 -2.33 -19.78 -9.87
CA LEU A 11 -1.42 -18.66 -9.61
C LEU A 11 -1.91 -17.37 -10.26
N ALA A 12 -2.35 -17.43 -11.52
CA ALA A 12 -2.89 -16.29 -12.23
C ALA A 12 -4.12 -15.71 -11.54
N GLU A 13 -5.02 -16.56 -11.06
CA GLU A 13 -6.19 -16.12 -10.27
C GLU A 13 -5.78 -15.44 -8.96
N CYS A 14 -4.76 -15.99 -8.30
CA CYS A 14 -4.20 -15.38 -7.10
C CYS A 14 -3.60 -14.00 -7.39
N ASP A 15 -2.84 -13.88 -8.47
CA ASP A 15 -2.25 -12.60 -8.90
C ASP A 15 -3.33 -11.55 -9.19
N ASP A 16 -4.43 -11.94 -9.82
CA ASP A 16 -5.55 -11.04 -10.08
C ASP A 16 -6.14 -10.50 -8.79
N ARG A 17 -6.27 -11.35 -7.76
CA ARG A 17 -6.74 -10.89 -6.43
C ARG A 17 -5.77 -9.93 -5.77
N ILE A 18 -4.47 -10.14 -5.94
CA ILE A 18 -3.44 -9.21 -5.43
C ILE A 18 -3.58 -7.85 -6.13
N ILE A 19 -3.72 -7.84 -7.44
CA ILE A 19 -3.88 -6.62 -8.23
C ILE A 19 -5.15 -5.87 -7.79
N ASP A 20 -6.27 -6.57 -7.70
CA ASP A 20 -7.54 -5.98 -7.27
C ASP A 20 -7.43 -5.39 -5.86
N ALA A 21 -6.77 -6.10 -4.95
CA ALA A 21 -6.54 -5.61 -3.59
C ALA A 21 -5.66 -4.36 -3.57
N LEU A 22 -4.64 -4.28 -4.42
CA LEU A 22 -3.79 -3.09 -4.52
C LEU A 22 -4.54 -1.89 -5.11
N VAL A 23 -5.38 -2.11 -6.10
CA VAL A 23 -6.26 -1.06 -6.66
C VAL A 23 -7.19 -0.52 -5.57
N GLU A 24 -7.84 -1.39 -4.82
CA GLU A 24 -8.69 -1.02 -3.69
C GLU A 24 -7.89 -0.27 -2.62
N ARG A 25 -6.73 -0.77 -2.27
CA ARG A 25 -5.87 -0.14 -1.27
C ARG A 25 -5.48 1.28 -1.67
N ASN A 26 -5.13 1.51 -2.93
CA ASN A 26 -4.78 2.83 -3.44
C ASN A 26 -5.98 3.79 -3.39
N SER A 27 -7.18 3.30 -3.69
CA SER A 27 -8.41 4.08 -3.55
C SER A 27 -8.65 4.51 -2.09
N ILE A 28 -8.40 3.62 -1.14
CA ILE A 28 -8.50 3.93 0.30
C ILE A 28 -7.44 4.97 0.71
N ILE A 29 -6.22 4.84 0.21
CA ILE A 29 -5.15 5.82 0.46
C ILE A 29 -5.57 7.23 -0.01
N GLU A 30 -6.20 7.33 -1.17
CA GLU A 30 -6.72 8.61 -1.66
C GLU A 30 -7.77 9.21 -0.72
N LYS A 31 -8.66 8.37 -0.17
CA LYS A 31 -9.64 8.81 0.82
C LYS A 31 -8.99 9.30 2.10
N ILE A 32 -7.97 8.59 2.57
CA ILE A 32 -7.21 8.98 3.75
C ILE A 32 -6.52 10.33 3.52
N MET A 33 -5.94 10.53 2.35
CA MET A 33 -5.28 11.79 1.99
C MET A 33 -6.26 12.96 1.98
N ALA A 34 -7.42 12.77 1.36
CA ALA A 34 -8.47 13.78 1.32
C ALA A 34 -8.94 14.16 2.74
N TYR A 35 -9.10 13.17 3.60
CA TYR A 35 -9.47 13.37 5.00
C TYR A 35 -8.40 14.15 5.76
N LYS A 36 -7.13 13.76 5.61
CA LYS A 36 -6.01 14.46 6.27
C LYS A 36 -5.90 15.91 5.81
N GLU A 37 -6.08 16.16 4.52
CA GLU A 37 -6.07 17.51 3.96
C GLU A 37 -7.19 18.37 4.56
N GLU A 38 -8.40 17.83 4.62
CA GLU A 38 -9.58 18.53 5.18
C GLU A 38 -9.39 18.90 6.65
N TYR A 39 -8.82 18.01 7.45
CA TYR A 39 -8.69 18.20 8.90
C TYR A 39 -7.29 18.62 9.35
N GLY A 40 -6.39 18.93 8.43
CA GLY A 40 -5.05 19.41 8.76
C GLY A 40 -4.17 18.37 9.46
N ILE A 41 -4.39 17.09 9.17
CA ILE A 41 -3.62 15.99 9.77
C ILE A 41 -2.33 15.76 8.97
N PRO A 42 -1.18 15.61 9.63
CA PRO A 42 0.08 15.34 8.92
C PRO A 42 0.02 14.05 8.08
N ILE A 43 0.65 14.06 6.91
CA ILE A 43 0.72 12.89 6.03
C ILE A 43 1.50 11.77 6.71
N LEU A 44 2.67 12.10 7.27
CA LEU A 44 3.50 11.12 7.96
C LEU A 44 3.07 10.99 9.41
N GLN A 45 2.71 9.78 9.80
CA GLN A 45 2.33 9.43 11.17
C GLN A 45 3.15 8.22 11.62
N PRO A 46 4.34 8.43 12.22
CA PRO A 46 5.25 7.35 12.59
C PRO A 46 4.63 6.29 13.51
N GLN A 47 3.73 6.69 14.39
CA GLN A 47 3.06 5.75 15.29
C GLN A 47 2.12 4.81 14.54
N GLN A 48 1.44 5.30 13.52
CA GLN A 48 0.59 4.47 12.68
C GLN A 48 1.41 3.46 11.89
N GLU A 49 2.55 3.86 11.37
CA GLU A 49 3.48 2.99 10.67
C GLU A 49 4.02 1.88 11.59
N LYS A 50 4.40 2.22 12.82
CA LYS A 50 4.83 1.24 13.83
C LYS A 50 3.74 0.25 14.16
N LYS A 51 2.50 0.72 14.28
CA LYS A 51 1.33 -0.14 14.52
C LYS A 51 1.14 -1.14 13.39
N GLN A 52 1.20 -0.67 12.14
CA GLN A 52 1.08 -1.53 10.96
C GLN A 52 2.18 -2.59 10.90
N ASN A 53 3.41 -2.20 11.19
CA ASN A 53 4.54 -3.13 11.22
C ASN A 53 4.36 -4.21 12.28
N ARG A 54 3.88 -3.87 13.46
CA ARG A 54 3.57 -4.86 14.51
C ARG A 54 2.47 -5.81 14.07
N GLN A 55 1.40 -5.30 13.50
CA GLN A 55 0.30 -6.12 12.99
C GLN A 55 0.75 -7.08 11.90
N LEU A 56 1.61 -6.64 11.01
CA LEU A 56 2.20 -7.47 9.97
C LEU A 56 3.04 -8.61 10.57
N LYS A 57 3.90 -8.30 11.53
CA LYS A 57 4.73 -9.29 12.21
C LYS A 57 3.88 -10.32 12.95
N GLU A 58 2.86 -9.87 13.68
CA GLU A 58 1.95 -10.76 14.39
C GLU A 58 1.21 -11.69 13.44
N LYS A 59 0.73 -11.16 12.32
CA LYS A 59 0.01 -11.95 11.32
C LYS A 59 0.90 -12.98 10.63
N LEU A 60 2.18 -12.66 10.42
CA LEU A 60 3.12 -13.53 9.73
C LEU A 60 3.93 -14.42 10.67
N GLN A 61 3.70 -14.33 11.96
CA GLN A 61 4.41 -15.12 12.97
C GLN A 61 4.39 -16.60 12.60
N ASP A 62 5.59 -17.21 12.60
CA ASP A 62 5.79 -18.62 12.26
C ASP A 62 5.42 -18.98 10.81
N ASN A 63 5.14 -18.01 9.95
CA ASN A 63 4.95 -18.28 8.53
C ASN A 63 6.31 -18.55 7.87
N ARG A 64 6.35 -19.60 7.04
CA ARG A 64 7.58 -20.00 6.34
C ARG A 64 8.18 -18.91 5.46
N TYR A 65 7.33 -18.03 4.91
CA TYR A 65 7.73 -16.96 3.98
C TYR A 65 7.56 -15.57 4.60
N GLU A 66 7.66 -15.48 5.93
CA GLU A 66 7.51 -14.24 6.67
C GLU A 66 8.38 -13.11 6.10
N LYS A 67 9.65 -13.38 5.87
CA LYS A 67 10.58 -12.37 5.37
C LYS A 67 10.23 -11.88 3.97
N GLU A 68 9.92 -12.80 3.08
CA GLU A 68 9.55 -12.49 1.70
C GLU A 68 8.26 -11.66 1.63
N ILE A 69 7.28 -12.00 2.46
CA ILE A 69 6.03 -11.25 2.53
C ILE A 69 6.24 -9.87 3.14
N GLU A 70 7.06 -9.76 4.20
CA GLU A 70 7.42 -8.47 4.79
C GLU A 70 8.08 -7.55 3.75
N ASP A 71 9.00 -8.08 2.95
CA ASP A 71 9.67 -7.31 1.90
C ASP A 71 8.67 -6.73 0.89
N VAL A 72 7.67 -7.54 0.49
CA VAL A 72 6.61 -7.09 -0.42
C VAL A 72 5.77 -5.99 0.24
N PHE A 73 5.38 -6.16 1.50
CA PHE A 73 4.59 -5.15 2.22
C PHE A 73 5.36 -3.85 2.44
N HIS A 74 6.65 -3.91 2.71
CA HIS A 74 7.49 -2.71 2.79
C HIS A 74 7.50 -1.96 1.46
N CYS A 75 7.50 -2.66 0.33
CA CYS A 75 7.39 -2.06 -1.00
C CYS A 75 6.02 -1.39 -1.20
N ILE A 76 4.94 -2.05 -0.80
CA ILE A 76 3.58 -1.52 -0.88
C ILE A 76 3.47 -0.23 -0.06
N VAL A 77 3.96 -0.23 1.16
CA VAL A 77 3.93 0.96 2.04
C VAL A 77 4.75 2.09 1.45
N ARG A 78 5.92 1.80 0.90
CA ARG A 78 6.76 2.79 0.23
C ARG A 78 6.05 3.42 -0.96
N ASN A 79 5.35 2.63 -1.75
CA ASN A 79 4.56 3.11 -2.88
C ASN A 79 3.40 3.99 -2.42
N SER A 80 2.76 3.65 -1.30
CA SER A 80 1.71 4.49 -0.71
C SER A 80 2.25 5.85 -0.29
N LYS A 81 3.42 5.89 0.33
CA LYS A 81 4.09 7.16 0.69
C LYS A 81 4.43 7.97 -0.55
N ARG A 82 4.88 7.32 -1.62
CA ARG A 82 5.19 7.98 -2.90
C ARG A 82 3.95 8.61 -3.52
N ILE A 83 2.83 7.91 -3.53
CA ILE A 83 1.55 8.44 -4.04
C ILE A 83 1.15 9.69 -3.26
N GLN A 84 1.25 9.63 -1.93
CA GLN A 84 0.93 10.77 -1.07
C GLN A 84 1.87 11.96 -1.32
N ALA A 85 3.15 11.72 -1.42
CA ALA A 85 4.15 12.76 -1.70
C ALA A 85 3.94 13.41 -3.06
N GLN A 86 3.63 12.64 -4.10
CA GLN A 86 3.36 13.15 -5.44
C GLN A 86 2.14 14.06 -5.46
N LYS A 87 1.08 13.70 -4.78
CA LYS A 87 -0.13 14.51 -4.70
C LYS A 87 0.15 15.82 -3.97
N LEU A 88 0.85 15.77 -2.86
CA LEU A 88 1.24 16.95 -2.10
C LEU A 88 2.13 17.88 -2.94
N PHE A 89 3.10 17.32 -3.65
CA PHE A 89 3.98 18.08 -4.52
C PHE A 89 3.22 18.78 -5.65
N SER A 90 2.31 18.09 -6.31
CA SER A 90 1.45 18.66 -7.36
C SER A 90 0.58 19.79 -6.82
N TYR A 91 0.01 19.62 -5.63
CA TYR A 91 -0.77 20.64 -4.95
C TYR A 91 0.07 21.89 -4.66
N ASN A 92 1.28 21.70 -4.11
CA ASN A 92 2.19 22.79 -3.79
C ASN A 92 2.63 23.55 -5.05
N ILE A 93 2.91 22.86 -6.17
CA ILE A 93 3.23 23.49 -7.45
C ILE A 93 2.07 24.35 -7.94
N ILE A 94 0.86 23.85 -7.89
CA ILE A 94 -0.33 24.60 -8.28
C ILE A 94 -0.50 25.84 -7.42
N MET A 95 -0.32 25.74 -6.11
CA MET A 95 -0.42 26.86 -5.17
C MET A 95 0.66 27.91 -5.45
N ILE A 96 1.88 27.49 -5.70
CA ILE A 96 2.99 28.39 -6.05
C ILE A 96 2.72 29.08 -7.38
N GLY A 97 2.14 28.36 -8.35
CA GLY A 97 1.83 28.92 -9.66
C GLY A 97 0.78 30.03 -9.64
N PHE A 98 -0.02 30.11 -8.58
CA PHE A 98 -1.03 31.15 -8.39
C PHE A 98 -0.57 32.30 -7.49
N MET A 99 0.59 32.17 -6.92
CA MET A 99 1.20 33.21 -6.10
C MET A 99 2.08 34.16 -6.94
#